data_367493875b893bb061daf51cc1ef5487
#
_entry.id   367493875b893bb061daf51cc1ef5487
#
_cell.length_a   1.000
_cell.length_b   1.000
_cell.length_c   1.000
_cell.angle_alpha   90.00
_cell.angle_beta   90.00
_cell.angle_gamma   90.00
#
_symmetry.space_group_name_H-M   'P 1'
#
loop_
_entity.id
_entity.type
_entity.pdbx_description
1 polymer ?
#
loop_
_entity_poly.entity_id
_entity_poly.type
_entity_poly.pdbx_seq_one_letter_code
_entity_poly.pdbx_strand_id
1 'polypeptide(L)'
;MKLLHYILTTFVLLSLVACKDSCPEDLWEPRAIGDSLYVQLTLDLLNSSSTTRAVPNGGEEGDGWEYGYTYENQLHNFTVFVLGYNATINSSPNTIFVGKRYFSDDELEKIDSLHQEELNLKGYPEGQEVLKDVTTYEFTIPIVREQAREMPNADTYRFIVVANHGDLTETYHTLGDLRNGMPDKAWTDTSDGPVRFVMSNENDQYHSNGTGTTEDPVCLHVTIERMAARIDYDPTGSTLVSGTPRYDVKGVTPGNEVLAHLYVDRMAIVNGSQQPSYFFKRVADDINGTNLKYLGDETPIARGEATNYVIDPYSTQKTTPPNNELLTTLYGNSRISNAAALVGSDKPTLSLTSNTFPYTLGYVNENTFDAPQAWSYYATGVVVQCRYAPQKHFYTAYNATTDVLTEGAYELNQTFYMVEPNTPTIDESQRLYFQNEADAVAYATNTAKKHFGKVVKYENGVCYYFTYMRHSNKVEVIHNTMEFGIVRNNIYRFKLLPNTGPGTPTPDPRHPEELKARVYVKKWLSVEHPIIYV
;
A
#
# COMPACT_ATOMS: atom_id res chain seq x y z
N MET A 1 3.99 -33.47 46.85
CA MET A 1 5.22 -33.35 46.05
C MET A 1 5.35 -34.35 44.89
N LYS A 2 4.84 -35.58 44.98
CA LYS A 2 4.92 -36.54 43.86
C LYS A 2 3.91 -36.28 42.70
N LEU A 3 2.79 -35.64 42.98
CA LEU A 3 1.76 -35.32 41.97
C LEU A 3 2.18 -34.14 41.07
N LEU A 4 2.95 -33.20 41.62
CA LEU A 4 3.42 -32.03 40.89
C LEU A 4 4.54 -32.37 39.89
N HIS A 5 5.29 -33.44 40.14
CA HIS A 5 6.33 -33.91 39.22
C HIS A 5 5.76 -34.63 37.99
N TYR A 6 4.63 -35.31 38.13
CA TYR A 6 3.97 -35.98 37.01
C TYR A 6 3.29 -34.98 36.07
N ILE A 7 2.75 -33.88 36.57
CA ILE A 7 2.13 -32.84 35.75
C ILE A 7 3.21 -32.05 34.96
N LEU A 8 4.37 -31.81 35.58
CA LEU A 8 5.46 -31.07 34.89
C LEU A 8 6.17 -31.92 33.83
N THR A 9 6.31 -33.25 34.06
CA THR A 9 6.87 -34.16 33.04
C THR A 9 5.91 -34.40 31.86
N THR A 10 4.60 -34.38 32.08
CA THR A 10 3.61 -34.51 31.00
C THR A 10 3.54 -33.24 30.15
N PHE A 11 3.72 -32.06 30.76
CA PHE A 11 3.75 -30.80 30.03
C PHE A 11 5.02 -30.60 29.18
N VAL A 12 6.17 -31.09 29.66
CA VAL A 12 7.44 -31.05 28.91
C VAL A 12 7.47 -32.06 27.77
N LEU A 13 6.74 -33.17 27.88
CA LEU A 13 6.59 -34.13 26.79
C LEU A 13 5.57 -33.66 25.71
N LEU A 14 4.55 -32.86 26.08
CA LEU A 14 3.60 -32.30 25.13
C LEU A 14 4.18 -31.13 24.35
N SER A 15 5.19 -30.41 24.85
CA SER A 15 5.84 -29.32 24.14
C SER A 15 6.92 -29.77 23.15
N LEU A 16 7.29 -31.06 23.13
CA LEU A 16 8.22 -31.62 22.14
C LEU A 16 7.52 -32.38 21.00
N VAL A 17 6.19 -32.54 21.06
CA VAL A 17 5.39 -33.22 20.02
C VAL A 17 4.74 -32.23 19.05
N ALA A 18 4.76 -30.93 19.35
CA ALA A 18 4.08 -29.91 18.53
C ALA A 18 4.74 -29.56 17.19
N CYS A 19 5.83 -30.24 16.81
CA CYS A 19 6.44 -30.12 15.47
C CYS A 19 6.39 -31.40 14.64
N LYS A 20 5.65 -32.42 15.09
CA LYS A 20 5.59 -33.72 14.39
C LYS A 20 4.19 -34.14 13.90
N ASP A 21 3.16 -33.40 14.22
CA ASP A 21 1.78 -33.84 14.04
C ASP A 21 1.01 -33.12 12.92
N SER A 22 1.68 -32.64 11.88
CA SER A 22 0.98 -32.15 10.70
C SER A 22 1.28 -32.93 9.41
N CYS A 23 1.93 -34.07 9.50
CA CYS A 23 1.96 -35.04 8.41
C CYS A 23 0.97 -36.17 8.77
N PRO A 24 -0.16 -36.32 8.07
CA PRO A 24 -1.00 -37.49 8.20
C PRO A 24 -0.22 -38.69 7.63
N GLU A 25 0.20 -39.61 8.51
CA GLU A 25 1.00 -40.80 8.14
C GLU A 25 0.22 -41.82 7.29
N ASP A 26 -1.07 -41.62 7.03
CA ASP A 26 -1.94 -42.72 6.53
C ASP A 26 -2.45 -42.58 5.09
N LEU A 27 -1.97 -41.61 4.28
CA LEU A 27 -2.49 -41.47 2.90
C LEU A 27 -1.48 -41.72 1.78
N TRP A 28 -0.28 -42.20 2.07
CA TRP A 28 0.78 -42.33 1.07
C TRP A 28 1.10 -43.77 0.71
N GLU A 29 0.72 -44.19 -0.50
CA GLU A 29 1.32 -45.38 -1.10
C GLU A 29 2.74 -45.04 -1.61
N PRO A 30 3.74 -45.86 -1.27
CA PRO A 30 5.12 -45.65 -1.71
C PRO A 30 5.20 -45.76 -3.24
N ARG A 31 5.43 -44.64 -3.92
CA ARG A 31 5.82 -44.63 -5.33
C ARG A 31 7.34 -44.65 -5.44
N ALA A 32 7.84 -45.45 -6.37
CA ALA A 32 9.27 -45.57 -6.67
C ALA A 32 9.86 -44.16 -6.93
N ILE A 33 11.02 -43.86 -6.35
CA ILE A 33 11.76 -42.64 -6.52
C ILE A 33 12.18 -42.54 -8.00
N GLY A 34 11.38 -41.81 -8.78
CA GLY A 34 11.75 -41.44 -10.15
C GLY A 34 11.63 -39.93 -10.21
N ASP A 35 12.33 -39.25 -10.93
CA ASP A 35 12.23 -37.90 -11.50
C ASP A 35 11.24 -36.90 -10.87
N SER A 36 10.88 -37.01 -9.59
CA SER A 36 9.86 -36.20 -8.93
C SER A 36 10.22 -35.90 -7.47
N LEU A 37 9.97 -34.66 -7.06
CA LEU A 37 10.14 -34.17 -5.70
C LEU A 37 8.78 -34.10 -5.00
N TYR A 38 8.63 -34.76 -3.87
CA TYR A 38 7.46 -34.63 -3.02
C TYR A 38 7.58 -33.38 -2.16
N VAL A 39 6.56 -32.52 -2.24
CA VAL A 39 6.56 -31.21 -1.59
C VAL A 39 5.28 -31.04 -0.79
N GLN A 40 5.44 -30.59 0.43
CA GLN A 40 4.38 -30.10 1.29
C GLN A 40 4.59 -28.58 1.46
N LEU A 41 3.84 -27.80 0.70
CA LEU A 41 3.95 -26.36 0.63
C LEU A 41 2.85 -25.68 1.43
N THR A 42 3.23 -24.95 2.44
CA THR A 42 2.34 -24.04 3.15
C THR A 42 2.53 -22.63 2.60
N LEU A 43 1.46 -22.05 2.07
CA LEU A 43 1.45 -20.66 1.65
C LEU A 43 0.82 -19.79 2.74
N ASP A 44 1.58 -18.83 3.24
CA ASP A 44 1.13 -17.84 4.19
C ASP A 44 0.99 -16.49 3.49
N LEU A 45 -0.23 -15.99 3.47
CA LEU A 45 -0.54 -14.63 3.06
C LEU A 45 -0.32 -13.70 4.25
N LEU A 46 0.94 -13.67 4.72
CA LEU A 46 1.42 -12.65 5.61
C LEU A 46 0.96 -12.56 7.05
N ASN A 47 1.60 -13.32 7.87
CA ASN A 47 1.77 -12.98 9.28
C ASN A 47 3.22 -12.72 9.67
N SER A 48 4.09 -12.44 8.73
CA SER A 48 5.47 -12.29 9.12
C SER A 48 5.64 -11.11 10.07
N SER A 49 6.04 -11.43 11.25
CA SER A 49 6.58 -10.53 12.28
C SER A 49 7.82 -9.77 11.78
N SER A 50 8.25 -10.03 10.57
CA SER A 50 9.53 -9.60 10.08
C SER A 50 9.42 -8.53 9.00
N THR A 51 10.16 -7.53 9.14
CA THR A 51 11.18 -6.97 8.27
C THR A 51 10.81 -6.47 6.89
N THR A 52 9.61 -6.65 6.37
CA THR A 52 9.26 -6.33 4.99
C THR A 52 8.96 -4.87 4.72
N ARG A 53 8.94 -4.07 5.72
CA ARG A 53 9.22 -2.67 5.51
C ARG A 53 10.69 -2.56 5.16
N ALA A 54 11.01 -2.37 3.91
CA ALA A 54 12.20 -1.61 3.56
C ALA A 54 11.97 -0.18 4.09
N VAL A 55 11.89 -0.07 5.40
CA VAL A 55 11.78 1.21 6.06
C VAL A 55 13.18 1.69 6.27
N PRO A 56 13.58 2.71 5.55
CA PRO A 56 14.71 3.48 5.98
C PRO A 56 14.36 4.05 7.36
N ASN A 57 15.10 3.65 8.38
CA ASN A 57 15.06 4.24 9.70
C ASN A 57 13.67 4.36 10.32
N GLY A 58 13.15 3.24 10.76
CA GLY A 58 12.03 3.22 11.67
C GLY A 58 10.80 3.84 11.04
N GLY A 59 10.02 3.05 10.32
CA GLY A 59 8.61 3.30 10.33
C GLY A 59 8.25 3.55 11.79
N GLU A 60 7.49 4.59 12.03
CA GLU A 60 7.10 4.88 13.39
C GLU A 60 6.58 3.58 13.98
N GLU A 61 7.21 3.14 15.07
CA GLU A 61 6.56 2.19 15.94
C GLU A 61 5.22 2.84 16.25
N GLY A 62 4.14 2.37 15.66
CA GLY A 62 2.82 2.94 15.93
C GLY A 62 1.88 3.08 14.74
N ASP A 63 2.34 3.08 13.49
CA ASP A 63 1.41 3.09 12.34
C ASP A 63 0.66 1.75 12.24
N GLY A 64 1.21 0.70 12.83
CA GLY A 64 0.58 -0.58 13.03
C GLY A 64 0.42 -1.39 11.74
N TRP A 65 -0.52 -2.29 11.79
CA TRP A 65 -0.90 -3.20 10.71
C TRP A 65 -2.41 -3.13 10.50
N GLU A 66 -2.85 -3.58 9.34
CA GLU A 66 -4.26 -3.68 9.02
C GLU A 66 -4.51 -4.84 8.09
N TYR A 67 -5.61 -5.54 8.32
CA TYR A 67 -6.05 -6.63 7.48
C TYR A 67 -6.58 -6.13 6.14
N GLY A 68 -6.26 -6.87 5.08
CA GLY A 68 -6.89 -6.69 3.79
C GLY A 68 -8.34 -7.12 3.81
N TYR A 69 -9.11 -6.68 2.82
CA TYR A 69 -10.43 -7.26 2.57
C TYR A 69 -10.30 -8.71 2.11
N THR A 70 -11.35 -9.51 2.29
CA THR A 70 -11.32 -10.93 1.92
C THR A 70 -10.88 -11.15 0.48
N TYR A 71 -11.40 -10.37 -0.47
CA TYR A 71 -11.02 -10.48 -1.88
C TYR A 71 -9.55 -10.11 -2.17
N GLU A 72 -8.92 -9.30 -1.32
CA GLU A 72 -7.51 -8.92 -1.45
C GLU A 72 -6.55 -10.06 -1.06
N ASN A 73 -7.08 -11.08 -0.40
CA ASN A 73 -6.31 -12.20 0.12
C ASN A 73 -6.52 -13.50 -0.68
N GLN A 74 -7.39 -13.48 -1.69
CA GLN A 74 -7.74 -14.69 -2.43
C GLN A 74 -6.60 -15.19 -3.29
N LEU A 75 -6.32 -16.48 -3.17
CA LEU A 75 -5.40 -17.22 -4.01
C LEU A 75 -6.23 -17.97 -5.07
N HIS A 76 -5.97 -17.69 -6.34
CA HIS A 76 -6.67 -18.30 -7.47
C HIS A 76 -5.82 -19.30 -8.23
N ASN A 77 -4.54 -19.01 -8.41
CA ASN A 77 -3.58 -19.88 -9.05
C ASN A 77 -2.18 -19.53 -8.59
N PHE A 78 -1.22 -20.42 -8.77
CA PHE A 78 0.18 -20.10 -8.53
C PHE A 78 1.13 -20.99 -9.33
N THR A 79 2.31 -20.46 -9.63
CA THR A 79 3.43 -21.21 -10.20
C THR A 79 4.52 -21.36 -9.15
N VAL A 80 5.01 -22.59 -8.98
CA VAL A 80 6.15 -22.90 -8.11
C VAL A 80 7.36 -23.20 -8.98
N PHE A 81 8.49 -22.58 -8.61
CA PHE A 81 9.81 -22.84 -9.19
C PHE A 81 10.72 -23.43 -8.11
N VAL A 82 11.50 -24.45 -8.48
CA VAL A 82 12.43 -25.14 -7.60
C VAL A 82 13.84 -25.00 -8.11
N LEU A 83 14.77 -24.64 -7.22
CA LEU A 83 16.19 -24.58 -7.45
C LEU A 83 16.89 -25.55 -6.49
N GLY A 84 17.96 -26.20 -6.97
CA GLY A 84 18.90 -26.87 -6.08
C GLY A 84 19.86 -25.85 -5.49
N TYR A 85 20.22 -26.00 -4.22
CA TYR A 85 21.10 -25.06 -3.53
C TYR A 85 22.14 -25.78 -2.67
N ASN A 86 23.34 -25.25 -2.67
CA ASN A 86 24.34 -25.45 -1.63
C ASN A 86 25.22 -24.19 -1.50
N ALA A 87 26.07 -24.14 -0.48
CA ALA A 87 26.94 -22.97 -0.21
C ALA A 87 27.87 -22.61 -1.37
N THR A 88 28.12 -23.54 -2.30
CA THR A 88 28.98 -23.34 -3.48
C THR A 88 28.16 -22.98 -4.73
N ILE A 89 26.92 -23.43 -4.84
CA ILE A 89 26.05 -23.19 -6.01
C ILE A 89 25.38 -21.82 -5.93
N ASN A 90 25.57 -21.11 -4.95
CA ASN A 90 25.11 -19.74 -4.78
C ASN A 90 23.94 -19.29 -5.70
N SER A 91 23.13 -18.35 -5.32
CA SER A 91 22.01 -17.77 -6.07
C SER A 91 22.44 -17.00 -7.34
N SER A 92 23.27 -17.64 -8.17
CA SER A 92 23.69 -17.07 -9.45
C SER A 92 22.49 -16.80 -10.35
N PRO A 93 22.46 -15.65 -11.05
CA PRO A 93 21.41 -15.37 -12.03
C PRO A 93 21.25 -16.45 -13.10
N ASN A 94 22.31 -17.19 -13.42
CA ASN A 94 22.30 -18.27 -14.41
C ASN A 94 21.79 -19.60 -13.86
N THR A 95 21.40 -19.66 -12.58
CA THR A 95 20.86 -20.89 -12.01
C THR A 95 19.57 -21.27 -12.69
N ILE A 96 19.53 -22.49 -13.22
CA ILE A 96 18.37 -23.05 -13.93
C ILE A 96 17.40 -23.68 -12.91
N PHE A 97 16.11 -23.60 -13.17
CA PHE A 97 15.12 -24.28 -12.36
C PHE A 97 15.15 -25.78 -12.59
N VAL A 98 15.30 -26.55 -11.53
CA VAL A 98 15.31 -28.03 -11.58
C VAL A 98 13.91 -28.62 -11.63
N GLY A 99 12.90 -27.86 -11.22
CA GLY A 99 11.50 -28.26 -11.31
C GLY A 99 10.59 -27.03 -11.34
N LYS A 100 9.45 -27.20 -11.98
CA LYS A 100 8.40 -26.19 -12.08
C LYS A 100 7.03 -26.85 -12.06
N ARG A 101 6.05 -26.19 -11.43
CA ARG A 101 4.66 -26.62 -11.50
C ARG A 101 3.71 -25.45 -11.40
N TYR A 102 2.67 -25.47 -12.21
CA TYR A 102 1.54 -24.55 -12.16
C TYR A 102 0.33 -25.22 -11.53
N PHE A 103 -0.38 -24.48 -10.69
CA PHE A 103 -1.65 -24.85 -10.11
C PHE A 103 -2.72 -23.88 -10.60
N SER A 104 -3.70 -24.42 -11.31
CA SER A 104 -4.82 -23.66 -11.85
C SER A 104 -5.90 -23.40 -10.78
N ASP A 105 -6.81 -22.47 -11.07
CA ASP A 105 -8.00 -22.19 -10.25
C ASP A 105 -8.78 -23.49 -9.97
N ASP A 106 -9.00 -24.31 -11.01
CA ASP A 106 -9.75 -25.57 -10.89
C ASP A 106 -9.08 -26.61 -9.98
N GLU A 107 -7.74 -26.64 -9.97
CA GLU A 107 -6.99 -27.55 -9.08
C GLU A 107 -7.08 -27.07 -7.63
N LEU A 108 -7.00 -25.77 -7.40
CA LEU A 108 -7.09 -25.19 -6.04
C LEU A 108 -8.51 -25.36 -5.47
N GLU A 109 -9.54 -25.14 -6.27
CA GLU A 109 -10.94 -25.37 -5.86
C GLU A 109 -11.18 -26.82 -5.46
N LYS A 110 -10.58 -27.80 -6.19
CA LYS A 110 -10.66 -29.22 -5.83
C LYS A 110 -9.96 -29.54 -4.52
N ILE A 111 -8.76 -29.03 -4.32
CA ILE A 111 -8.00 -29.20 -3.08
C ILE A 111 -8.79 -28.59 -1.92
N ASP A 112 -9.37 -27.43 -2.13
CA ASP A 112 -10.19 -26.74 -1.16
C ASP A 112 -11.47 -27.53 -0.80
N SER A 113 -12.12 -28.11 -1.79
CA SER A 113 -13.32 -28.92 -1.54
C SER A 113 -13.01 -30.21 -0.79
N LEU A 114 -11.91 -30.89 -1.11
CA LEU A 114 -11.47 -32.10 -0.40
C LEU A 114 -11.11 -31.79 1.05
N HIS A 115 -10.45 -30.66 1.29
CA HIS A 115 -10.12 -30.23 2.64
C HIS A 115 -11.37 -29.88 3.47
N GLN A 116 -12.38 -29.25 2.85
CA GLN A 116 -13.66 -28.98 3.49
C GLN A 116 -14.42 -30.27 3.83
N GLU A 117 -14.36 -31.27 2.94
CA GLU A 117 -14.96 -32.58 3.20
C GLU A 117 -14.29 -33.26 4.40
N GLU A 118 -12.98 -33.18 4.50
CA GLU A 118 -12.21 -33.70 5.66
C GLU A 118 -12.58 -33.00 6.97
N LEU A 119 -12.74 -31.68 6.94
CA LEU A 119 -13.19 -30.90 8.11
C LEU A 119 -14.61 -31.32 8.54
N ASN A 120 -15.51 -31.54 7.57
CA ASN A 120 -16.87 -32.01 7.84
C ASN A 120 -16.85 -33.40 8.50
N LEU A 121 -15.99 -34.31 8.03
CA LEU A 121 -15.79 -35.65 8.62
C LEU A 121 -15.25 -35.59 10.06
N LYS A 122 -14.49 -34.55 10.40
CA LYS A 122 -14.00 -34.29 11.76
C LYS A 122 -15.05 -33.61 12.67
N GLY A 123 -16.27 -33.39 12.19
CA GLY A 123 -17.41 -32.92 12.97
C GLY A 123 -17.51 -31.40 13.13
N TYR A 124 -16.85 -30.63 12.28
CA TYR A 124 -17.06 -29.20 12.21
C TYR A 124 -18.39 -28.90 11.50
N PRO A 125 -19.25 -28.03 12.05
CA PRO A 125 -20.56 -27.77 11.46
C PRO A 125 -20.46 -27.13 10.08
N GLU A 126 -21.30 -27.56 9.15
CA GLU A 126 -21.48 -26.96 7.84
C GLU A 126 -21.84 -25.47 7.99
N GLY A 127 -21.07 -24.57 7.39
CA GLY A 127 -21.28 -23.13 7.46
C GLY A 127 -20.48 -22.40 8.55
N GLN A 128 -19.73 -23.08 9.42
CA GLN A 128 -18.57 -22.44 10.02
C GLN A 128 -17.50 -22.35 8.93
N GLU A 129 -17.32 -21.16 8.38
CA GLU A 129 -16.08 -20.85 7.69
C GLU A 129 -14.94 -21.08 8.69
N VAL A 130 -14.38 -22.28 8.67
CA VAL A 130 -13.06 -22.51 9.26
C VAL A 130 -12.12 -21.79 8.31
N LEU A 131 -11.86 -20.56 8.67
CA LEU A 131 -11.14 -19.63 7.85
C LEU A 131 -9.72 -20.13 7.74
N LYS A 132 -9.35 -20.47 6.52
CA LYS A 132 -8.04 -20.99 6.16
C LYS A 132 -7.03 -19.85 6.23
N ASP A 133 -6.41 -19.66 7.36
CA ASP A 133 -5.28 -18.73 7.47
C ASP A 133 -4.03 -19.29 6.82
N VAL A 134 -3.96 -20.62 6.70
CA VAL A 134 -2.81 -21.33 6.17
C VAL A 134 -3.31 -22.53 5.39
N THR A 135 -3.12 -22.54 4.09
CA THR A 135 -3.42 -23.74 3.28
C THR A 135 -2.12 -24.47 2.97
N THR A 136 -2.06 -25.74 3.35
CA THR A 136 -0.95 -26.61 2.98
C THR A 136 -1.33 -27.38 1.73
N TYR A 137 -0.50 -27.28 0.69
CA TYR A 137 -0.64 -27.98 -0.57
C TYR A 137 0.37 -29.12 -0.63
N GLU A 138 -0.13 -30.34 -0.85
CA GLU A 138 0.70 -31.52 -1.02
C GLU A 138 0.72 -31.92 -2.50
N PHE A 139 1.91 -31.98 -3.05
CA PHE A 139 2.05 -32.26 -4.48
C PHE A 139 3.42 -32.81 -4.85
N THR A 140 3.50 -33.32 -6.07
CA THR A 140 4.73 -33.78 -6.68
C THR A 140 5.17 -32.82 -7.77
N ILE A 141 6.41 -32.37 -7.72
CA ILE A 141 7.03 -31.59 -8.80
C ILE A 141 7.93 -32.51 -9.63
N PRO A 142 7.73 -32.62 -10.95
CA PRO A 142 8.68 -33.31 -11.81
C PRO A 142 10.02 -32.59 -11.80
N ILE A 143 11.11 -33.34 -11.61
CA ILE A 143 12.47 -32.83 -11.65
C ILE A 143 13.11 -33.18 -12.99
N VAL A 144 13.68 -32.21 -13.65
CA VAL A 144 14.42 -32.41 -14.89
C VAL A 144 15.82 -32.92 -14.55
N ARG A 145 16.04 -34.23 -14.72
CA ARG A 145 17.29 -34.91 -14.34
C ARG A 145 18.54 -34.31 -14.95
N GLU A 146 18.50 -33.83 -16.17
CA GLU A 146 19.66 -33.19 -16.81
C GLU A 146 20.06 -31.91 -16.07
N GLN A 147 19.09 -31.12 -15.65
CA GLN A 147 19.32 -29.88 -14.88
C GLN A 147 19.75 -30.20 -13.44
N ALA A 148 19.17 -31.24 -12.82
CA ALA A 148 19.59 -31.70 -11.50
C ALA A 148 21.02 -32.29 -11.50
N ARG A 149 21.48 -32.86 -12.62
CA ARG A 149 22.86 -33.35 -12.78
C ARG A 149 23.89 -32.22 -12.85
N GLU A 150 23.50 -31.05 -13.31
CA GLU A 150 24.38 -29.88 -13.27
C GLU A 150 24.56 -29.34 -11.84
N MET A 151 23.77 -29.83 -10.89
CA MET A 151 23.82 -29.50 -9.47
C MET A 151 24.02 -30.76 -8.59
N PRO A 152 25.03 -31.59 -8.84
CA PRO A 152 25.19 -32.92 -8.19
C PRO A 152 25.44 -32.84 -6.68
N ASN A 153 25.66 -31.64 -6.14
CA ASN A 153 25.95 -31.40 -4.74
C ASN A 153 24.91 -30.46 -4.08
N ALA A 154 23.70 -30.42 -4.58
CA ALA A 154 22.65 -29.65 -3.92
C ALA A 154 22.30 -30.30 -2.57
N ASP A 155 22.46 -29.57 -1.49
CA ASP A 155 22.22 -30.02 -0.13
C ASP A 155 20.79 -29.72 0.31
N THR A 156 20.15 -28.72 -0.33
CA THR A 156 18.80 -28.26 -0.03
C THR A 156 18.10 -27.78 -1.32
N TYR A 157 16.80 -27.61 -1.24
CA TYR A 157 16.01 -26.97 -2.29
C TYR A 157 15.60 -25.57 -1.88
N ARG A 158 15.53 -24.68 -2.87
CA ARG A 158 14.94 -23.36 -2.72
C ARG A 158 13.70 -23.24 -3.58
N PHE A 159 12.71 -22.54 -3.06
CA PHE A 159 11.41 -22.43 -3.70
C PHE A 159 11.04 -20.98 -3.93
N ILE A 160 10.40 -20.75 -5.04
CA ILE A 160 9.84 -19.46 -5.44
C ILE A 160 8.40 -19.71 -5.86
N VAL A 161 7.51 -18.86 -5.38
CA VAL A 161 6.09 -18.89 -5.71
C VAL A 161 5.68 -17.54 -6.30
N VAL A 162 5.00 -17.59 -7.43
CA VAL A 162 4.29 -16.44 -8.01
C VAL A 162 2.82 -16.81 -8.12
N ALA A 163 1.97 -16.06 -7.46
CA ALA A 163 0.55 -16.34 -7.37
C ALA A 163 -0.29 -15.31 -8.14
N ASN A 164 -1.46 -15.75 -8.61
CA ASN A 164 -2.47 -14.96 -9.31
C ASN A 164 -2.00 -14.31 -10.62
N HIS A 165 -0.95 -14.85 -11.23
CA HIS A 165 -0.45 -14.37 -12.53
C HIS A 165 -0.85 -15.31 -13.68
N GLY A 166 -1.07 -16.57 -13.41
CA GLY A 166 -1.25 -17.63 -14.39
C GLY A 166 0.00 -18.49 -14.53
N ASP A 167 0.05 -19.29 -15.58
CA ASP A 167 1.14 -20.25 -15.84
C ASP A 167 2.41 -19.53 -16.32
N LEU A 168 3.46 -19.67 -15.55
CA LEU A 168 4.79 -19.11 -15.84
C LEU A 168 5.84 -20.19 -16.14
N THR A 169 5.45 -21.46 -16.20
CA THR A 169 6.40 -22.58 -16.32
C THR A 169 7.25 -22.52 -17.57
N GLU A 170 6.71 -22.02 -18.68
CA GLU A 170 7.42 -21.90 -19.95
C GLU A 170 8.03 -20.50 -20.19
N THR A 171 7.72 -19.54 -19.33
CA THR A 171 8.16 -18.14 -19.52
C THR A 171 9.55 -17.90 -18.97
N TYR A 172 9.86 -18.48 -17.80
CA TYR A 172 11.11 -18.24 -17.09
C TYR A 172 11.92 -19.53 -16.95
N HIS A 173 13.20 -19.48 -17.33
CA HIS A 173 14.08 -20.64 -17.33
C HIS A 173 15.19 -20.54 -16.29
N THR A 174 15.61 -19.34 -15.95
CA THR A 174 16.65 -19.10 -14.95
C THR A 174 16.16 -18.20 -13.81
N LEU A 175 16.87 -18.23 -12.71
CA LEU A 175 16.62 -17.33 -11.58
C LEU A 175 16.74 -15.86 -12.00
N GLY A 176 17.73 -15.54 -12.85
CA GLY A 176 17.93 -14.19 -13.37
C GLY A 176 16.79 -13.70 -14.24
N ASP A 177 16.22 -14.60 -15.08
CA ASP A 177 15.06 -14.26 -15.91
C ASP A 177 13.86 -13.92 -15.03
N LEU A 178 13.58 -14.75 -14.02
CA LEU A 178 12.46 -14.54 -13.11
C LEU A 178 12.67 -13.30 -12.22
N ARG A 179 13.89 -13.08 -11.73
CA ARG A 179 14.24 -11.86 -10.96
C ARG A 179 14.02 -10.58 -11.77
N ASN A 180 14.22 -10.62 -13.09
CA ASN A 180 13.96 -9.51 -13.99
C ASN A 180 12.54 -9.49 -14.53
N GLY A 181 11.76 -10.51 -14.22
CA GLY A 181 10.37 -10.65 -14.63
C GLY A 181 9.46 -9.62 -13.95
N MET A 182 8.45 -9.22 -14.68
CA MET A 182 7.38 -8.34 -14.23
C MET A 182 6.05 -8.87 -14.74
N PRO A 183 4.96 -8.75 -13.99
CA PRO A 183 3.64 -9.04 -14.51
C PRO A 183 3.20 -7.96 -15.49
N ASP A 184 2.23 -8.26 -16.34
CA ASP A 184 1.58 -7.24 -17.16
C ASP A 184 0.81 -6.23 -16.30
N LYS A 185 0.20 -6.73 -15.22
CA LYS A 185 -0.53 -5.94 -14.21
C LYS A 185 -0.27 -6.52 -12.82
N ALA A 186 -0.17 -5.68 -11.81
CA ALA A 186 -0.04 -6.15 -10.42
C ALA A 186 -1.39 -6.55 -9.79
N TRP A 187 -2.51 -6.16 -10.41
CA TRP A 187 -3.87 -6.57 -10.05
C TRP A 187 -4.78 -6.51 -11.27
N THR A 188 -5.91 -7.24 -11.22
CA THR A 188 -6.98 -7.14 -12.22
C THR A 188 -7.91 -5.98 -11.90
N ASP A 189 -8.44 -5.32 -12.92
CA ASP A 189 -9.50 -4.32 -12.74
C ASP A 189 -10.86 -4.98 -12.45
N THR A 190 -11.73 -4.26 -11.76
CA THR A 190 -13.10 -4.72 -11.43
C THR A 190 -13.98 -4.95 -12.66
N SER A 191 -13.64 -4.40 -13.82
CA SER A 191 -14.30 -4.65 -15.11
C SER A 191 -14.14 -6.08 -15.60
N ASP A 192 -13.05 -6.75 -15.19
CA ASP A 192 -12.67 -8.09 -15.65
C ASP A 192 -13.03 -9.19 -14.63
N GLY A 193 -13.83 -8.85 -13.62
CA GLY A 193 -14.21 -9.75 -12.52
C GLY A 193 -13.72 -9.26 -11.15
N PRO A 194 -13.69 -10.13 -10.13
CA PRO A 194 -13.19 -9.75 -8.82
C PRO A 194 -11.71 -9.36 -8.88
N VAL A 195 -11.34 -8.36 -8.11
CA VAL A 195 -9.93 -7.89 -8.03
C VAL A 195 -9.06 -9.04 -7.53
N ARG A 196 -8.02 -9.35 -8.30
CA ARG A 196 -7.02 -10.36 -7.97
C ARG A 196 -5.66 -9.70 -7.93
N PHE A 197 -4.90 -9.91 -6.88
CA PHE A 197 -3.56 -9.33 -6.73
C PHE A 197 -2.50 -10.36 -7.10
N VAL A 198 -1.58 -9.97 -7.97
CA VAL A 198 -0.35 -10.75 -8.17
C VAL A 198 0.47 -10.68 -6.90
N MET A 199 0.95 -11.83 -6.45
CA MET A 199 1.74 -11.99 -5.24
C MET A 199 2.99 -12.80 -5.54
N SER A 200 4.03 -12.55 -4.79
CA SER A 200 5.30 -13.28 -4.92
C SER A 200 5.96 -13.44 -3.57
N ASN A 201 6.97 -14.29 -3.50
CA ASN A 201 7.74 -14.45 -2.27
C ASN A 201 8.08 -13.10 -1.64
N GLU A 202 7.83 -12.97 -0.34
CA GLU A 202 8.33 -11.87 0.47
C GLU A 202 9.87 -11.82 0.46
N ASN A 203 10.47 -13.00 0.51
CA ASN A 203 11.91 -13.21 0.34
C ASN A 203 12.14 -13.86 -1.03
N ASP A 204 13.31 -13.60 -1.61
CA ASP A 204 13.68 -14.11 -2.92
C ASP A 204 13.54 -15.65 -3.01
N GLN A 205 13.99 -16.36 -1.98
CA GLN A 205 13.97 -17.80 -1.94
C GLN A 205 13.71 -18.32 -0.53
N TYR A 206 13.00 -19.42 -0.44
CA TYR A 206 12.78 -20.14 0.80
C TYR A 206 13.54 -21.47 0.77
N HIS A 207 14.33 -21.70 1.79
CA HIS A 207 15.05 -22.95 1.99
C HIS A 207 14.14 -24.01 2.56
N SER A 208 14.32 -25.23 2.12
CA SER A 208 13.64 -26.37 2.68
C SER A 208 14.63 -27.40 3.21
N ASN A 209 14.18 -28.15 4.20
CA ASN A 209 14.85 -29.36 4.64
C ASN A 209 14.05 -30.56 4.13
N GLY A 210 14.70 -31.68 3.93
CA GLY A 210 14.08 -32.90 3.43
C GLY A 210 14.64 -33.33 2.08
N THR A 211 14.61 -34.61 1.82
CA THR A 211 15.14 -35.19 0.58
C THR A 211 14.13 -35.22 -0.56
N GLY A 212 12.86 -34.87 -0.27
CA GLY A 212 11.79 -34.86 -1.25
C GLY A 212 11.33 -36.26 -1.68
N THR A 213 11.51 -37.24 -0.81
CA THR A 213 10.95 -38.58 -0.97
C THR A 213 9.59 -38.67 -0.27
N THR A 214 8.87 -39.75 -0.46
CA THR A 214 7.61 -40.02 0.25
C THR A 214 7.81 -40.18 1.76
N GLU A 215 8.97 -40.72 2.18
CA GLU A 215 9.31 -40.91 3.58
C GLU A 215 9.89 -39.64 4.23
N ASP A 216 10.42 -38.73 3.42
CA ASP A 216 11.03 -37.49 3.86
C ASP A 216 10.66 -36.36 2.88
N PRO A 217 9.39 -35.90 2.88
CA PRO A 217 8.92 -34.85 2.00
C PRO A 217 9.60 -33.52 2.28
N VAL A 218 9.74 -32.69 1.26
CA VAL A 218 10.16 -31.32 1.43
C VAL A 218 9.04 -30.52 2.07
N CYS A 219 9.16 -30.19 3.34
CA CYS A 219 8.24 -29.32 4.05
C CYS A 219 8.69 -27.87 3.94
N LEU A 220 7.80 -27.00 3.48
CA LEU A 220 8.11 -25.62 3.13
C LEU A 220 6.99 -24.69 3.56
N HIS A 221 7.38 -23.58 4.19
CA HIS A 221 6.48 -22.48 4.50
C HIS A 221 6.94 -21.24 3.74
N VAL A 222 6.14 -20.74 2.81
CA VAL A 222 6.45 -19.58 1.99
C VAL A 222 5.49 -18.45 2.30
N THR A 223 6.05 -17.32 2.69
CA THR A 223 5.30 -16.07 2.82
C THR A 223 5.29 -15.34 1.48
N ILE A 224 4.10 -14.99 0.99
CA ILE A 224 3.93 -14.20 -0.23
C ILE A 224 3.37 -12.82 0.09
N GLU A 225 3.75 -11.83 -0.70
CA GLU A 225 3.31 -10.43 -0.57
C GLU A 225 2.66 -9.92 -1.85
N ARG A 226 1.68 -9.05 -1.71
CA ARG A 226 1.03 -8.39 -2.86
C ARG A 226 2.00 -7.43 -3.53
N MET A 227 1.97 -7.36 -4.86
CA MET A 227 2.82 -6.46 -5.64
C MET A 227 2.28 -5.02 -5.70
N ALA A 228 1.08 -4.79 -5.21
CA ALA A 228 0.45 -3.47 -5.13
C ALA A 228 0.53 -2.85 -3.73
N ALA A 229 0.32 -1.54 -3.65
CA ALA A 229 0.01 -0.81 -2.43
C ALA A 229 -1.41 -0.27 -2.49
N ARG A 230 -2.06 -0.07 -1.33
CA ARG A 230 -3.41 0.49 -1.21
C ARG A 230 -3.37 1.90 -0.65
N ILE A 231 -4.19 2.80 -1.21
CA ILE A 231 -4.35 4.17 -0.71
C ILE A 231 -5.75 4.32 -0.14
N ASP A 232 -5.82 4.67 1.14
CA ASP A 232 -7.06 4.87 1.88
C ASP A 232 -7.19 6.31 2.38
N TYR A 233 -8.42 6.80 2.39
CA TYR A 233 -8.83 8.02 3.09
C TYR A 233 -9.48 7.67 4.43
N ASP A 234 -9.01 8.28 5.51
CA ASP A 234 -9.61 8.18 6.84
C ASP A 234 -10.52 9.39 7.10
N PRO A 235 -11.85 9.21 7.06
CA PRO A 235 -12.81 10.29 7.29
C PRO A 235 -13.05 10.60 8.78
N THR A 236 -12.35 9.93 9.71
CA THR A 236 -12.57 10.16 11.15
C THR A 236 -12.28 11.60 11.53
N GLY A 237 -13.20 12.17 12.34
CA GLY A 237 -13.17 13.60 12.71
C GLY A 237 -14.04 14.47 11.80
N SER A 238 -14.60 13.93 10.72
CA SER A 238 -15.62 14.59 9.92
C SER A 238 -17.03 14.31 10.47
N THR A 239 -17.99 15.12 10.04
CA THR A 239 -19.44 14.85 10.15
C THR A 239 -19.98 14.57 8.75
N LEU A 240 -20.78 13.53 8.57
CA LEU A 240 -21.40 13.29 7.27
C LEU A 240 -22.63 14.16 7.07
N VAL A 241 -22.63 14.93 5.99
CA VAL A 241 -23.78 15.73 5.54
C VAL A 241 -24.25 15.14 4.19
N SER A 242 -25.34 14.40 4.21
CA SER A 242 -25.83 13.65 3.03
C SER A 242 -24.73 12.78 2.39
N GLY A 243 -23.93 12.10 3.22
CA GLY A 243 -22.82 11.27 2.76
C GLY A 243 -21.50 12.01 2.46
N THR A 244 -21.52 13.33 2.38
CA THR A 244 -20.32 14.14 2.16
C THR A 244 -19.61 14.41 3.49
N PRO A 245 -18.31 14.07 3.64
CA PRO A 245 -17.55 14.41 4.83
C PRO A 245 -17.41 15.94 4.97
N ARG A 246 -17.78 16.46 6.13
CA ARG A 246 -17.63 17.87 6.50
C ARG A 246 -16.71 17.99 7.70
N TYR A 247 -15.72 18.86 7.61
CA TYR A 247 -14.83 19.22 8.71
C TYR A 247 -15.11 20.65 9.18
N ASP A 248 -14.97 20.87 10.48
CA ASP A 248 -15.02 22.20 11.07
C ASP A 248 -13.62 22.81 11.07
N VAL A 249 -13.46 23.94 10.41
CA VAL A 249 -12.24 24.76 10.45
C VAL A 249 -12.35 25.69 11.66
N LYS A 250 -11.39 25.61 12.57
CA LYS A 250 -11.41 26.36 13.84
C LYS A 250 -10.24 27.33 13.92
N GLY A 251 -10.46 28.46 14.52
CA GLY A 251 -9.40 29.44 14.79
C GLY A 251 -8.43 28.97 15.88
N VAL A 252 -7.23 29.54 15.85
CA VAL A 252 -6.17 29.23 16.83
C VAL A 252 -6.43 29.95 18.18
N THR A 253 -7.33 30.93 18.20
CA THR A 253 -7.68 31.71 19.40
C THR A 253 -8.48 30.91 20.42
N PRO A 254 -8.38 31.23 21.73
CA PRO A 254 -9.07 30.50 22.79
C PRO A 254 -10.58 30.56 22.60
N GLY A 255 -11.21 29.41 22.38
CA GLY A 255 -12.67 29.29 22.25
C GLY A 255 -13.12 28.24 21.26
N ASN A 256 -12.26 27.68 20.44
CA ASN A 256 -12.64 26.63 19.45
C ASN A 256 -13.80 27.04 18.52
N GLU A 257 -13.95 28.34 18.24
CA GLU A 257 -15.03 28.82 17.37
C GLU A 257 -14.86 28.26 15.96
N VAL A 258 -15.95 27.80 15.38
CA VAL A 258 -15.98 27.34 13.99
C VAL A 258 -15.98 28.56 13.07
N LEU A 259 -14.91 28.72 12.31
CA LEU A 259 -14.72 29.82 11.37
C LEU A 259 -15.24 29.49 9.98
N ALA A 260 -15.17 28.21 9.60
CA ALA A 260 -15.68 27.72 8.34
C ALA A 260 -16.01 26.23 8.39
N HIS A 261 -16.76 25.75 7.39
CA HIS A 261 -16.95 24.34 7.10
C HIS A 261 -16.25 23.96 5.80
N LEU A 262 -15.56 22.83 5.82
CA LEU A 262 -14.91 22.24 4.65
C LEU A 262 -15.64 20.95 4.25
N TYR A 263 -16.30 20.95 3.10
CA TYR A 263 -16.98 19.78 2.54
C TYR A 263 -16.06 19.11 1.55
N VAL A 264 -15.81 17.81 1.72
CA VAL A 264 -14.95 17.03 0.83
C VAL A 264 -15.78 16.40 -0.26
N ASP A 265 -15.70 16.93 -1.48
CA ASP A 265 -16.56 16.50 -2.57
C ASP A 265 -15.98 15.37 -3.39
N ARG A 266 -14.70 15.45 -3.75
CA ARG A 266 -14.04 14.47 -4.64
C ARG A 266 -12.58 14.29 -4.27
N MET A 267 -12.10 13.10 -4.54
CA MET A 267 -10.68 12.76 -4.37
C MET A 267 -10.21 11.93 -5.56
N ALA A 268 -8.95 12.09 -5.92
CA ALA A 268 -8.32 11.23 -6.91
C ALA A 268 -6.83 11.04 -6.61
N ILE A 269 -6.33 9.85 -6.91
CA ILE A 269 -4.90 9.57 -6.85
C ILE A 269 -4.23 10.26 -8.02
N VAL A 270 -3.15 10.98 -7.74
CA VAL A 270 -2.26 11.59 -8.73
C VAL A 270 -0.91 10.90 -8.71
N ASN A 271 -0.28 10.79 -9.87
CA ASN A 271 0.98 10.06 -10.04
C ASN A 271 0.96 8.64 -9.45
N GLY A 272 -0.18 7.97 -9.52
CA GLY A 272 -0.26 6.53 -9.27
C GLY A 272 0.41 5.79 -10.43
N SER A 273 1.51 5.07 -10.17
CA SER A 273 2.21 4.31 -11.21
C SER A 273 1.29 3.23 -11.77
N GLN A 274 1.13 3.23 -13.09
CA GLN A 274 0.40 2.20 -13.83
C GLN A 274 1.31 1.05 -14.26
N GLN A 275 2.62 1.26 -14.20
CA GLN A 275 3.60 0.26 -14.58
C GLN A 275 3.90 -0.66 -13.38
N PRO A 276 3.76 -1.97 -13.54
CA PRO A 276 4.08 -2.91 -12.48
C PRO A 276 5.57 -2.93 -12.17
N SER A 277 5.92 -3.43 -11.00
CA SER A 277 7.30 -3.62 -10.58
C SER A 277 7.76 -5.05 -10.84
N TYR A 278 8.99 -5.37 -10.45
CA TYR A 278 9.54 -6.72 -10.53
C TYR A 278 8.76 -7.69 -9.62
N PHE A 279 8.74 -8.98 -9.96
CA PHE A 279 8.13 -9.98 -9.07
C PHE A 279 8.73 -9.92 -7.66
N PHE A 280 10.04 -9.79 -7.55
CA PHE A 280 10.70 -9.69 -6.24
C PHE A 280 11.01 -8.25 -5.88
N LYS A 281 10.75 -7.91 -4.63
CA LYS A 281 11.17 -6.63 -4.07
C LYS A 281 12.68 -6.54 -4.06
N ARG A 282 13.20 -5.48 -4.65
CA ARG A 282 14.63 -5.18 -4.72
C ARG A 282 14.97 -4.08 -3.74
N VAL A 283 15.98 -4.30 -2.92
CA VAL A 283 16.47 -3.31 -1.96
C VAL A 283 17.97 -3.11 -2.15
N ALA A 284 18.43 -1.87 -2.15
CA ALA A 284 19.81 -1.51 -2.38
C ALA A 284 20.24 -0.34 -1.50
N ASP A 285 21.54 -0.08 -1.44
CA ASP A 285 22.11 1.04 -0.68
C ASP A 285 21.84 2.39 -1.35
N ASP A 286 21.62 2.39 -2.65
CA ASP A 286 21.29 3.58 -3.44
C ASP A 286 20.31 3.26 -4.58
N ILE A 287 19.85 4.32 -5.25
CA ILE A 287 18.91 4.22 -6.35
C ILE A 287 19.49 3.51 -7.59
N ASN A 288 20.79 3.41 -7.71
CA ASN A 288 21.47 2.74 -8.82
C ASN A 288 21.60 1.23 -8.60
N GLY A 289 21.18 0.73 -7.44
CA GLY A 289 21.19 -0.68 -7.13
C GLY A 289 22.52 -1.17 -6.56
N THR A 290 23.31 -0.29 -5.92
CA THR A 290 24.54 -0.71 -5.21
C THR A 290 24.16 -1.70 -4.11
N ASN A 291 24.89 -2.82 -4.02
CA ASN A 291 24.62 -3.91 -3.08
C ASN A 291 23.19 -4.43 -3.13
N LEU A 292 22.65 -4.56 -4.34
CA LEU A 292 21.28 -5.02 -4.59
C LEU A 292 21.02 -6.37 -3.90
N LYS A 293 19.93 -6.42 -3.14
CA LYS A 293 19.42 -7.60 -2.46
C LYS A 293 17.99 -7.88 -2.90
N TYR A 294 17.70 -9.14 -3.04
CA TYR A 294 16.34 -9.66 -3.12
C TYR A 294 16.00 -10.15 -1.73
N LEU A 295 15.10 -9.53 -1.00
CA LEU A 295 14.89 -9.81 0.42
C LEU A 295 14.98 -11.32 0.73
N GLY A 296 15.72 -11.69 1.79
CA GLY A 296 16.00 -13.09 2.14
C GLY A 296 17.28 -13.68 1.56
N ASP A 297 18.00 -12.98 0.68
CA ASP A 297 19.40 -13.34 0.39
C ASP A 297 20.27 -13.18 1.65
N GLU A 298 21.32 -13.99 1.74
CA GLU A 298 22.12 -14.34 2.93
C GLU A 298 22.62 -13.18 3.83
N THR A 299 22.54 -11.95 3.36
CA THR A 299 22.89 -10.79 4.17
C THR A 299 21.71 -9.86 4.25
N PRO A 300 20.91 -9.95 5.31
CA PRO A 300 19.79 -9.02 5.49
C PRO A 300 20.34 -7.59 5.56
N ILE A 301 19.74 -6.69 4.80
CA ILE A 301 19.99 -5.26 4.93
C ILE A 301 19.52 -4.88 6.34
N ALA A 302 20.43 -4.29 7.12
CA ALA A 302 20.15 -3.96 8.51
C ALA A 302 18.90 -3.09 8.60
N ARG A 303 18.00 -3.45 9.50
CA ARG A 303 16.79 -2.65 9.74
C ARG A 303 17.18 -1.23 10.14
N GLY A 304 16.51 -0.26 9.54
CA GLY A 304 16.69 1.13 9.93
C GLY A 304 17.92 1.81 9.33
N GLU A 305 18.62 1.17 8.40
CA GLU A 305 19.66 1.85 7.65
C GLU A 305 19.04 2.96 6.79
N ALA A 306 19.65 4.14 6.85
CA ALA A 306 19.19 5.33 6.10
C ALA A 306 19.34 5.17 4.57
N THR A 307 19.95 4.11 4.13
CA THR A 307 20.40 3.85 2.76
C THR A 307 19.60 2.74 2.06
N ASN A 308 18.54 2.22 2.68
CA ASN A 308 17.73 1.18 2.05
C ASN A 308 16.76 1.78 1.03
N TYR A 309 17.08 1.62 -0.25
CA TYR A 309 16.21 1.99 -1.36
C TYR A 309 15.46 0.78 -1.89
N VAL A 310 14.13 0.88 -2.01
CA VAL A 310 13.38 -0.06 -2.85
C VAL A 310 13.50 0.40 -4.30
N ILE A 311 13.86 -0.51 -5.19
CA ILE A 311 14.15 -0.22 -6.59
C ILE A 311 13.02 -0.74 -7.46
N ASP A 312 12.28 0.16 -8.09
CA ASP A 312 11.34 -0.16 -9.17
C ASP A 312 12.05 -0.08 -10.55
N PRO A 313 11.46 -0.63 -11.63
CA PRO A 313 12.09 -0.67 -12.95
C PRO A 313 12.46 0.69 -13.54
N TYR A 314 11.89 1.77 -13.01
CA TYR A 314 12.02 3.13 -13.54
C TYR A 314 12.73 4.08 -12.56
N SER A 315 13.15 3.61 -11.41
CA SER A 315 13.70 4.45 -10.34
C SER A 315 14.85 5.35 -10.81
N THR A 316 15.78 4.80 -11.59
CA THR A 316 16.94 5.54 -12.11
C THR A 316 16.60 6.53 -13.23
N GLN A 317 15.43 6.40 -13.85
CA GLN A 317 14.97 7.26 -14.94
C GLN A 317 14.22 8.51 -14.44
N LYS A 318 13.82 8.50 -13.18
CA LYS A 318 13.06 9.59 -12.53
C LYS A 318 13.99 10.71 -12.11
N THR A 319 14.45 11.48 -13.08
CA THR A 319 15.45 12.55 -12.90
C THR A 319 14.83 13.95 -12.90
N THR A 320 15.62 14.97 -12.55
CA THR A 320 15.25 16.38 -12.61
C THR A 320 16.14 17.07 -13.65
N PRO A 321 15.59 17.80 -14.63
CA PRO A 321 14.17 18.05 -14.90
C PRO A 321 13.43 16.78 -15.36
N PRO A 322 12.09 16.74 -15.21
CA PRO A 322 11.33 15.55 -15.52
C PRO A 322 11.27 15.27 -17.02
N ASN A 323 11.30 14.00 -17.38
CA ASN A 323 11.01 13.54 -18.72
C ASN A 323 9.49 13.38 -18.93
N ASN A 324 8.89 14.20 -19.80
CA ASN A 324 7.45 14.18 -20.04
C ASN A 324 6.94 12.87 -20.66
N GLU A 325 7.75 12.20 -21.47
CA GLU A 325 7.41 10.90 -22.05
C GLU A 325 7.35 9.84 -20.94
N LEU A 326 8.34 9.83 -20.06
CA LEU A 326 8.36 8.95 -18.90
C LEU A 326 7.14 9.22 -17.98
N LEU A 327 6.82 10.48 -17.68
CA LEU A 327 5.64 10.83 -16.88
C LEU A 327 4.35 10.31 -17.53
N THR A 328 4.26 10.33 -18.85
CA THR A 328 3.11 9.81 -19.58
C THR A 328 3.05 8.29 -19.48
N THR A 329 4.17 7.61 -19.64
CA THR A 329 4.27 6.16 -19.55
C THR A 329 3.93 5.67 -18.14
N LEU A 330 4.48 6.32 -17.11
CA LEU A 330 4.29 5.90 -15.72
C LEU A 330 2.88 6.15 -15.21
N TYR A 331 2.34 7.34 -15.49
CA TYR A 331 1.15 7.83 -14.80
C TYR A 331 -0.07 8.01 -15.72
N GLY A 332 0.11 8.04 -17.04
CA GLY A 332 -0.98 8.18 -17.99
C GLY A 332 -1.89 9.37 -17.65
N ASN A 333 -3.18 9.08 -17.47
CA ASN A 333 -4.17 10.09 -17.09
C ASN A 333 -4.09 10.50 -15.60
N SER A 334 -3.43 9.70 -14.74
CA SER A 334 -3.28 10.04 -13.32
C SER A 334 -2.18 11.07 -13.04
N ARG A 335 -1.53 11.61 -14.08
CA ARG A 335 -0.52 12.65 -13.89
C ARG A 335 -1.05 13.83 -13.11
N ILE A 336 -0.21 14.37 -12.24
CA ILE A 336 -0.54 15.53 -11.40
C ILE A 336 -1.00 16.74 -12.25
N SER A 337 -0.47 16.89 -13.47
CA SER A 337 -0.92 17.93 -14.41
C SER A 337 -2.38 17.81 -14.85
N ASN A 338 -2.99 16.64 -14.67
CA ASN A 338 -4.38 16.36 -15.01
C ASN A 338 -5.30 16.43 -13.77
N ALA A 339 -4.82 16.91 -12.64
CA ALA A 339 -5.55 16.91 -11.37
C ALA A 339 -6.95 17.51 -11.48
N ALA A 340 -7.10 18.61 -12.23
CA ALA A 340 -8.40 19.24 -12.48
C ALA A 340 -9.41 18.29 -13.15
N ALA A 341 -8.95 17.51 -14.13
CA ALA A 341 -9.81 16.55 -14.83
C ALA A 341 -10.13 15.33 -13.95
N LEU A 342 -9.21 14.93 -13.07
CA LEU A 342 -9.41 13.79 -12.17
C LEU A 342 -10.51 14.04 -11.13
N VAL A 343 -10.71 15.28 -10.71
CA VAL A 343 -11.75 15.70 -9.77
C VAL A 343 -12.75 16.66 -10.41
N GLY A 344 -12.88 16.65 -11.73
CA GLY A 344 -13.79 17.51 -12.47
C GLY A 344 -15.27 17.25 -12.16
N SER A 345 -16.14 18.15 -12.62
CA SER A 345 -17.57 18.11 -12.35
C SER A 345 -18.28 16.87 -12.92
N ASP A 346 -17.69 16.21 -13.90
CA ASP A 346 -18.16 14.97 -14.51
C ASP A 346 -17.92 13.73 -13.62
N LYS A 347 -17.10 13.87 -12.58
CA LYS A 347 -16.83 12.78 -11.64
C LYS A 347 -17.85 12.75 -10.50
N PRO A 348 -18.21 11.57 -10.01
CA PRO A 348 -19.14 11.46 -8.90
C PRO A 348 -18.57 12.11 -7.62
N THR A 349 -19.45 12.70 -6.83
CA THR A 349 -19.09 13.19 -5.50
C THR A 349 -18.87 12.02 -4.55
N LEU A 350 -17.97 12.20 -3.60
CA LEU A 350 -17.75 11.25 -2.52
C LEU A 350 -19.03 11.11 -1.70
N SER A 351 -19.52 9.87 -1.57
CA SER A 351 -20.69 9.54 -0.77
C SER A 351 -20.37 8.39 0.16
N LEU A 352 -20.10 8.71 1.42
CA LEU A 352 -19.74 7.73 2.44
C LEU A 352 -20.97 7.32 3.24
N THR A 353 -21.03 6.05 3.61
CA THR A 353 -22.05 5.51 4.51
C THR A 353 -21.64 5.63 5.98
N SER A 354 -20.36 5.83 6.25
CA SER A 354 -19.78 5.96 7.59
C SER A 354 -18.56 6.88 7.57
N ASN A 355 -18.34 7.59 8.68
CA ASN A 355 -17.12 8.37 8.91
C ASN A 355 -16.18 7.68 9.92
N THR A 356 -16.44 6.44 10.30
CA THR A 356 -15.63 5.67 11.25
C THR A 356 -14.72 4.67 10.58
N PHE A 357 -15.01 4.31 9.31
CA PHE A 357 -14.22 3.36 8.53
C PHE A 357 -13.47 4.09 7.42
N PRO A 358 -12.27 3.62 7.09
CA PRO A 358 -11.53 4.14 5.96
C PRO A 358 -12.25 3.86 4.64
N TYR A 359 -11.99 4.72 3.67
CA TYR A 359 -12.47 4.60 2.31
C TYR A 359 -11.30 4.33 1.38
N THR A 360 -11.30 3.19 0.69
CA THR A 360 -10.26 2.85 -0.26
C THR A 360 -10.43 3.66 -1.54
N LEU A 361 -9.42 4.48 -1.84
CA LEU A 361 -9.37 5.27 -3.07
C LEU A 361 -8.91 4.42 -4.26
N GLY A 362 -8.04 3.45 -4.03
CA GLY A 362 -7.54 2.56 -5.06
C GLY A 362 -6.19 1.95 -4.74
N TYR A 363 -5.65 1.28 -5.75
CA TYR A 363 -4.37 0.59 -5.68
C TYR A 363 -3.36 1.25 -6.60
N VAL A 364 -2.08 1.15 -6.25
CA VAL A 364 -0.96 1.71 -7.01
C VAL A 364 0.22 0.73 -7.00
N ASN A 365 1.03 0.77 -8.04
CA ASN A 365 2.29 0.05 -8.10
C ASN A 365 3.39 0.77 -7.32
N GLU A 366 4.51 0.10 -7.10
CA GLU A 366 5.71 0.71 -6.54
C GLU A 366 6.09 1.95 -7.34
N ASN A 367 6.47 3.00 -6.63
CA ASN A 367 6.88 4.26 -7.22
C ASN A 367 7.99 4.86 -6.36
N THR A 368 9.22 4.59 -6.73
CA THR A 368 10.41 4.97 -5.97
C THR A 368 11.33 5.85 -6.81
N PHE A 369 12.02 6.77 -6.19
CA PHE A 369 12.92 7.70 -6.85
C PHE A 369 13.91 8.28 -5.84
N ASP A 370 15.04 8.76 -6.34
CA ASP A 370 16.00 9.51 -5.56
C ASP A 370 15.82 11.01 -5.81
N ALA A 371 16.51 11.78 -5.03
CA ALA A 371 16.65 13.22 -5.05
C ALA A 371 15.52 14.03 -4.41
N PRO A 372 15.93 14.97 -3.55
CA PRO A 372 15.01 15.88 -2.83
C PRO A 372 14.11 16.71 -3.76
N GLN A 373 14.52 16.93 -5.00
CA GLN A 373 13.82 17.80 -5.95
C GLN A 373 12.88 17.01 -6.88
N ALA A 374 13.02 15.70 -6.99
CA ALA A 374 12.20 14.87 -7.88
C ALA A 374 10.79 14.59 -7.34
N TRP A 375 10.60 14.73 -6.02
CA TRP A 375 9.32 14.43 -5.38
C TRP A 375 8.15 15.22 -5.97
N SER A 376 8.33 16.50 -6.28
CA SER A 376 7.29 17.37 -6.84
C SER A 376 6.78 16.91 -8.22
N TYR A 377 7.54 16.07 -8.92
CA TYR A 377 7.18 15.55 -10.25
C TYR A 377 6.71 14.11 -10.20
N TYR A 378 7.28 13.29 -9.31
CA TYR A 378 7.12 11.84 -9.33
C TYR A 378 6.37 11.27 -8.12
N ALA A 379 6.27 12.02 -7.01
CA ALA A 379 5.59 11.51 -5.83
C ALA A 379 4.11 11.21 -6.11
N THR A 380 3.68 10.06 -5.65
CA THR A 380 2.27 9.70 -5.62
C THR A 380 1.56 10.51 -4.54
N GLY A 381 0.41 11.05 -4.87
CA GLY A 381 -0.38 11.85 -3.95
C GLY A 381 -1.86 11.73 -4.20
N VAL A 382 -2.61 12.58 -3.50
CA VAL A 382 -4.06 12.70 -3.67
C VAL A 382 -4.40 14.17 -3.85
N VAL A 383 -5.17 14.46 -4.90
CA VAL A 383 -5.87 15.74 -5.04
C VAL A 383 -7.24 15.62 -4.39
N VAL A 384 -7.59 16.61 -3.58
CA VAL A 384 -8.87 16.70 -2.88
C VAL A 384 -9.58 17.96 -3.34
N GLN A 385 -10.76 17.81 -3.93
CA GLN A 385 -11.66 18.92 -4.22
C GLN A 385 -12.64 19.09 -3.06
N CYS A 386 -12.72 20.29 -2.56
CA CYS A 386 -13.59 20.66 -1.46
C CYS A 386 -14.46 21.86 -1.82
N ARG A 387 -15.51 22.06 -1.02
CA ARG A 387 -16.21 23.36 -0.92
C ARG A 387 -15.95 23.95 0.46
N TYR A 388 -15.42 25.15 0.44
CA TYR A 388 -15.18 25.92 1.64
C TYR A 388 -16.35 26.86 1.90
N ALA A 389 -16.89 26.84 3.09
CA ALA A 389 -18.07 27.62 3.49
C ALA A 389 -17.72 28.48 4.71
N PRO A 390 -17.35 29.76 4.54
CA PRO A 390 -17.10 30.68 5.65
C PRO A 390 -18.31 30.77 6.57
N GLN A 391 -18.08 30.66 7.89
CA GLN A 391 -19.13 30.83 8.91
C GLN A 391 -18.94 32.15 9.66
N LYS A 392 -17.75 32.75 9.53
CA LYS A 392 -17.36 34.01 10.13
C LYS A 392 -16.62 34.88 9.11
N HIS A 393 -16.57 36.19 9.38
CA HIS A 393 -15.86 37.14 8.56
C HIS A 393 -16.32 37.18 7.10
N PHE A 394 -17.59 36.85 6.84
CA PHE A 394 -18.21 36.96 5.53
C PHE A 394 -18.99 38.25 5.43
N TYR A 395 -18.68 39.08 4.40
CA TYR A 395 -19.19 40.42 4.25
C TYR A 395 -19.93 40.62 2.94
N THR A 396 -21.10 41.22 3.03
CA THR A 396 -21.97 41.50 1.88
C THR A 396 -21.71 42.89 1.28
N ALA A 397 -21.08 43.81 2.05
CA ALA A 397 -20.70 45.12 1.57
C ALA A 397 -19.51 45.70 2.35
N TYR A 398 -18.77 46.56 1.69
CA TYR A 398 -17.71 47.37 2.30
C TYR A 398 -17.88 48.86 1.94
N ASN A 399 -17.89 49.74 2.95
CA ASN A 399 -17.87 51.16 2.75
C ASN A 399 -16.44 51.72 2.92
N ALA A 400 -15.75 52.01 1.82
CA ALA A 400 -14.37 52.45 1.81
C ALA A 400 -14.15 53.84 2.49
N THR A 401 -15.18 54.68 2.57
CA THR A 401 -15.09 56.00 3.21
C THR A 401 -15.13 55.88 4.73
N THR A 402 -16.05 55.12 5.25
CA THR A 402 -16.25 54.95 6.70
C THR A 402 -15.48 53.77 7.29
N ASP A 403 -14.88 52.95 6.44
CA ASP A 403 -14.20 51.70 6.81
C ASP A 403 -15.11 50.70 7.53
N VAL A 404 -16.36 50.62 7.11
CA VAL A 404 -17.35 49.75 7.72
C VAL A 404 -17.60 48.54 6.84
N LEU A 405 -17.47 47.35 7.44
CA LEU A 405 -17.80 46.04 6.86
C LEU A 405 -19.23 45.67 7.30
N THR A 406 -20.07 45.24 6.36
CA THR A 406 -21.40 44.74 6.65
C THR A 406 -21.37 43.20 6.64
N GLU A 407 -21.51 42.58 7.79
CA GLU A 407 -21.54 41.11 7.91
C GLU A 407 -22.80 40.52 7.22
N GLY A 408 -22.65 39.33 6.72
CA GLY A 408 -23.72 38.52 6.12
C GLY A 408 -23.53 37.04 6.39
N ALA A 409 -24.50 36.24 5.97
CA ALA A 409 -24.41 34.80 6.02
C ALA A 409 -23.96 34.25 4.65
N TYR A 410 -23.03 33.31 4.65
CA TYR A 410 -22.63 32.60 3.44
C TYR A 410 -23.61 31.49 3.13
N GLU A 411 -24.04 31.40 1.88
CA GLU A 411 -24.85 30.28 1.39
C GLU A 411 -23.97 29.27 0.65
N LEU A 412 -24.13 27.99 0.97
CA LEU A 412 -23.32 26.94 0.37
C LEU A 412 -23.44 26.96 -1.18
N ASN A 413 -22.31 26.83 -1.85
CA ASN A 413 -22.12 26.98 -3.29
C ASN A 413 -22.17 28.42 -3.81
N GLN A 414 -22.16 29.40 -2.98
CA GLN A 414 -21.99 30.78 -3.40
C GLN A 414 -20.51 31.05 -3.74
N THR A 415 -20.27 31.84 -4.78
CA THR A 415 -18.93 32.39 -5.08
C THR A 415 -18.56 33.42 -4.03
N PHE A 416 -17.33 33.40 -3.58
CA PHE A 416 -16.79 34.40 -2.67
C PHE A 416 -15.40 34.86 -3.09
N TYR A 417 -14.97 36.00 -2.56
CA TYR A 417 -13.68 36.62 -2.78
C TYR A 417 -12.98 36.74 -1.43
N MET A 418 -11.86 36.02 -1.27
CA MET A 418 -11.07 36.08 -0.06
C MET A 418 -10.04 37.19 -0.18
N VAL A 419 -9.92 37.98 0.86
CA VAL A 419 -8.78 38.92 1.04
C VAL A 419 -7.82 38.28 2.01
N GLU A 420 -6.64 37.96 1.52
CA GLU A 420 -5.54 37.40 2.28
C GLU A 420 -4.57 38.51 2.66
N PRO A 421 -4.34 38.77 3.96
CA PRO A 421 -3.43 39.85 4.38
C PRO A 421 -1.97 39.52 3.99
N ASN A 422 -1.20 40.54 3.63
CA ASN A 422 0.22 40.40 3.30
C ASN A 422 1.08 40.20 4.57
N THR A 423 0.79 39.19 5.35
CA THR A 423 1.55 38.82 6.56
C THR A 423 2.20 37.46 6.38
N PRO A 424 3.41 37.22 6.90
CA PRO A 424 4.13 35.97 6.73
C PRO A 424 3.49 34.77 7.45
N THR A 425 2.60 35.03 8.40
CA THR A 425 1.86 33.98 9.13
C THR A 425 0.39 34.34 9.11
N ILE A 426 -0.38 33.61 8.33
CA ILE A 426 -1.83 33.83 8.20
C ILE A 426 -2.55 32.88 9.11
N ASP A 427 -3.23 33.42 10.11
CA ASP A 427 -4.25 32.74 10.88
C ASP A 427 -5.59 32.84 10.12
N GLU A 428 -6.39 31.78 10.12
CA GLU A 428 -7.73 31.77 9.52
C GLU A 428 -8.61 32.93 10.02
N SER A 429 -8.46 33.33 11.29
CA SER A 429 -9.16 34.44 11.87
C SER A 429 -8.82 35.80 11.23
N GLN A 430 -7.76 35.89 10.45
CA GLN A 430 -7.32 37.12 9.75
C GLN A 430 -7.82 37.19 8.31
N ARG A 431 -8.41 36.12 7.78
CA ARG A 431 -8.97 36.05 6.43
C ARG A 431 -10.37 36.65 6.42
N LEU A 432 -10.61 37.48 5.41
CA LEU A 432 -11.91 38.12 5.21
C LEU A 432 -12.50 37.62 3.91
N TYR A 433 -13.79 37.36 3.91
CA TYR A 433 -14.51 36.78 2.78
C TYR A 433 -15.58 37.78 2.33
N PHE A 434 -15.64 38.08 1.06
CA PHE A 434 -16.58 39.06 0.48
C PHE A 434 -17.49 38.36 -0.55
N GLN A 435 -18.76 38.79 -0.55
CA GLN A 435 -19.72 38.35 -1.55
C GLN A 435 -19.38 38.92 -2.94
N ASN A 436 -18.86 40.16 -2.98
CA ASN A 436 -18.62 40.90 -4.20
C ASN A 436 -17.13 41.17 -4.42
N GLU A 437 -16.64 41.03 -5.66
CA GLU A 437 -15.26 41.31 -6.03
C GLU A 437 -14.90 42.79 -5.79
N ALA A 438 -15.82 43.69 -6.17
CA ALA A 438 -15.59 45.14 -6.02
C ALA A 438 -15.32 45.53 -4.56
N ASP A 439 -16.07 44.97 -3.61
CA ASP A 439 -15.88 45.20 -2.19
C ASP A 439 -14.56 44.63 -1.68
N ALA A 440 -14.20 43.42 -2.11
CA ALA A 440 -12.94 42.76 -1.77
C ALA A 440 -11.73 43.60 -2.25
N VAL A 441 -11.78 44.07 -3.51
CA VAL A 441 -10.72 44.88 -4.11
C VAL A 441 -10.65 46.25 -3.40
N ALA A 442 -11.81 46.89 -3.19
CA ALA A 442 -11.86 48.18 -2.47
C ALA A 442 -11.27 48.09 -1.05
N TYR A 443 -11.52 46.98 -0.36
CA TYR A 443 -10.92 46.73 0.96
C TYR A 443 -9.40 46.50 0.84
N ALA A 444 -8.97 45.55 0.01
CA ALA A 444 -7.58 45.15 -0.14
C ALA A 444 -6.65 46.28 -0.62
N THR A 445 -7.20 47.29 -1.28
CA THR A 445 -6.45 48.45 -1.81
C THR A 445 -6.63 49.75 -1.01
N ASN A 446 -7.36 49.71 0.10
CA ASN A 446 -7.59 50.91 0.92
C ASN A 446 -6.36 51.26 1.79
N THR A 447 -5.34 51.83 1.14
CA THR A 447 -4.08 52.22 1.78
C THR A 447 -4.25 53.30 2.87
N ALA A 448 -5.28 54.16 2.75
CA ALA A 448 -5.61 55.16 3.76
C ALA A 448 -6.03 54.53 5.10
N LYS A 449 -6.57 53.31 5.06
CA LYS A 449 -6.96 52.51 6.22
C LYS A 449 -5.94 51.43 6.56
N LYS A 450 -4.81 51.40 5.85
CA LYS A 450 -3.73 50.44 6.02
C LYS A 450 -4.16 48.99 5.74
N HIS A 451 -5.15 48.80 4.87
CA HIS A 451 -5.52 47.48 4.39
C HIS A 451 -4.62 47.08 3.21
N PHE A 452 -4.04 45.90 3.28
CA PHE A 452 -3.18 45.35 2.24
C PHE A 452 -3.46 43.86 2.14
N GLY A 453 -3.77 43.38 0.95
CA GLY A 453 -4.04 41.96 0.77
C GLY A 453 -4.12 41.57 -0.69
N LYS A 454 -4.07 40.26 -0.92
CA LYS A 454 -4.34 39.65 -2.22
C LYS A 454 -5.80 39.21 -2.26
N VAL A 455 -6.51 39.57 -3.33
CA VAL A 455 -7.88 39.06 -3.56
C VAL A 455 -7.82 37.75 -4.35
N VAL A 456 -8.48 36.74 -3.85
CA VAL A 456 -8.57 35.40 -4.47
C VAL A 456 -10.03 35.02 -4.62
N LYS A 457 -10.46 34.68 -5.85
CA LYS A 457 -11.83 34.23 -6.16
C LYS A 457 -11.97 32.72 -5.94
N TYR A 458 -13.01 32.32 -5.23
CA TYR A 458 -13.44 30.92 -5.09
C TYR A 458 -14.82 30.74 -5.73
N GLU A 459 -14.84 30.18 -6.91
CA GLU A 459 -16.09 29.97 -7.66
C GLU A 459 -16.91 28.87 -7.05
N ASN A 460 -18.17 29.15 -6.68
CA ASN A 460 -19.05 28.23 -5.97
C ASN A 460 -18.46 27.66 -4.66
N GLY A 461 -17.51 28.39 -4.06
CA GLY A 461 -16.78 27.95 -2.90
C GLY A 461 -15.77 26.82 -3.12
N VAL A 462 -15.52 26.43 -4.38
CA VAL A 462 -14.65 25.30 -4.72
C VAL A 462 -13.19 25.65 -4.46
N CYS A 463 -12.51 24.74 -3.79
CA CYS A 463 -11.06 24.82 -3.53
C CYS A 463 -10.43 23.43 -3.63
N TYR A 464 -9.12 23.41 -3.80
CA TYR A 464 -8.34 22.19 -3.99
C TYR A 464 -7.18 22.12 -3.03
N TYR A 465 -6.90 20.90 -2.61
CA TYR A 465 -5.75 20.58 -1.77
C TYR A 465 -4.98 19.41 -2.38
N PHE A 466 -3.69 19.34 -2.05
CA PHE A 466 -2.82 18.23 -2.39
C PHE A 466 -2.18 17.66 -1.13
N THR A 467 -2.10 16.33 -1.07
CA THR A 467 -1.29 15.64 -0.09
C THR A 467 -0.47 14.55 -0.79
N TYR A 468 0.79 14.45 -0.46
CA TYR A 468 1.67 13.41 -0.99
C TYR A 468 1.72 12.25 -0.01
N MET A 469 1.75 11.03 -0.56
CA MET A 469 1.95 9.84 0.25
C MET A 469 3.40 9.85 0.76
N ARG A 470 3.56 9.66 2.04
CA ARG A 470 4.87 9.62 2.69
C ARG A 470 5.09 8.23 3.26
N HIS A 471 6.17 7.59 2.82
CA HIS A 471 6.55 6.27 3.35
C HIS A 471 7.28 6.39 4.69
N SER A 472 7.99 7.48 4.91
CA SER A 472 8.67 7.80 6.16
C SER A 472 8.24 9.17 6.68
N ASN A 473 7.85 9.23 7.96
CA ASN A 473 7.41 10.46 8.64
C ASN A 473 8.50 11.11 9.51
N LYS A 474 9.77 10.70 9.38
CA LYS A 474 10.84 11.33 10.16
C LYS A 474 10.99 12.81 9.79
N VAL A 475 10.54 13.64 10.70
CA VAL A 475 10.47 15.10 10.56
C VAL A 475 11.87 15.76 10.57
N GLU A 476 12.89 15.05 11.02
CA GLU A 476 14.22 15.63 11.27
C GLU A 476 15.03 15.91 10.00
N VAL A 477 14.73 15.22 8.91
CA VAL A 477 15.38 15.45 7.61
C VAL A 477 14.29 15.54 6.54
N ILE A 478 14.03 16.72 6.04
CA ILE A 478 13.14 16.94 4.90
C ILE A 478 13.79 16.30 3.67
N HIS A 479 13.04 15.48 2.94
CA HIS A 479 13.47 14.74 1.76
C HIS A 479 14.48 13.63 2.05
N ASN A 480 14.15 12.85 3.05
CA ASN A 480 14.89 11.65 3.39
C ASN A 480 14.73 10.57 2.30
N THR A 481 15.64 9.62 2.29
CA THR A 481 15.55 8.40 1.46
C THR A 481 14.17 7.78 1.59
N MET A 482 13.53 7.49 0.46
CA MET A 482 12.22 6.85 0.38
C MET A 482 11.06 7.60 1.06
N GLU A 483 11.25 8.88 1.46
CA GLU A 483 10.21 9.64 2.15
C GLU A 483 8.88 9.65 1.36
N PHE A 484 8.94 9.84 0.05
CA PHE A 484 7.78 9.90 -0.84
C PHE A 484 7.63 8.65 -1.72
N GLY A 485 8.37 7.59 -1.40
CA GLY A 485 8.27 6.33 -2.14
C GLY A 485 6.97 5.58 -1.84
N ILE A 486 6.46 4.88 -2.84
CA ILE A 486 5.40 3.86 -2.66
C ILE A 486 6.04 2.49 -2.73
N VAL A 487 5.81 1.69 -1.71
CA VAL A 487 6.33 0.32 -1.59
C VAL A 487 5.16 -0.66 -1.54
N ARG A 488 5.27 -1.75 -2.28
CA ARG A 488 4.27 -2.83 -2.33
C ARG A 488 3.87 -3.33 -0.94
N ASN A 489 2.72 -3.95 -0.85
CA ASN A 489 2.19 -4.59 0.34
C ASN A 489 2.07 -3.66 1.57
N ASN A 490 1.87 -2.37 1.33
CA ASN A 490 1.57 -1.36 2.35
C ASN A 490 0.23 -0.69 2.08
N ILE A 491 -0.41 -0.25 3.15
CA ILE A 491 -1.60 0.60 3.12
C ILE A 491 -1.17 2.01 3.53
N TYR A 492 -1.31 2.95 2.60
CA TYR A 492 -1.09 4.37 2.84
C TYR A 492 -2.42 5.02 3.18
N ARG A 493 -2.65 5.29 4.45
CA ARG A 493 -3.89 5.91 4.93
C ARG A 493 -3.65 7.35 5.29
N PHE A 494 -4.31 8.26 4.62
CA PHE A 494 -4.24 9.66 4.98
C PHE A 494 -5.51 10.16 5.65
N LYS A 495 -5.31 11.04 6.62
CA LYS A 495 -6.35 11.73 7.37
C LYS A 495 -6.21 13.22 7.17
N LEU A 496 -7.30 13.90 6.87
CA LEU A 496 -7.32 15.35 6.79
C LEU A 496 -7.33 15.95 8.21
N LEU A 497 -6.47 16.93 8.41
CA LEU A 497 -6.38 17.71 9.64
C LEU A 497 -6.86 19.13 9.33
N PRO A 498 -8.10 19.48 9.66
CA PRO A 498 -8.66 20.76 9.28
C PRO A 498 -8.16 21.88 10.21
N ASN A 499 -7.13 22.57 9.81
CA ASN A 499 -6.61 23.76 10.51
C ASN A 499 -6.17 24.87 9.58
N THR A 500 -6.62 24.86 8.33
CA THR A 500 -6.11 25.79 7.34
C THR A 500 -7.26 26.34 6.52
N GLY A 501 -7.08 27.52 5.98
CA GLY A 501 -8.05 28.19 5.16
C GLY A 501 -8.42 27.43 3.87
N PRO A 502 -9.15 28.06 2.99
CA PRO A 502 -9.46 27.46 1.70
C PRO A 502 -8.15 27.21 0.96
N GLY A 503 -8.00 26.00 0.41
CA GLY A 503 -6.90 25.65 -0.46
C GLY A 503 -6.83 26.53 -1.71
N THR A 504 -6.15 26.11 -2.74
CA THR A 504 -6.05 26.88 -3.98
C THR A 504 -7.37 26.85 -4.76
N PRO A 505 -7.78 27.94 -5.45
CA PRO A 505 -9.00 27.97 -6.25
C PRO A 505 -8.91 27.12 -7.54
N THR A 506 -7.70 26.73 -7.90
CA THR A 506 -7.40 25.78 -8.99
C THR A 506 -6.43 24.72 -8.50
N PRO A 507 -6.47 23.49 -9.03
CA PRO A 507 -5.52 22.45 -8.60
C PRO A 507 -4.07 22.87 -8.88
N ASP A 508 -3.34 23.23 -7.84
CA ASP A 508 -1.93 23.59 -7.92
C ASP A 508 -1.09 22.72 -6.97
N PRO A 509 -0.32 21.77 -7.49
CA PRO A 509 0.49 20.86 -6.69
C PRO A 509 1.69 21.53 -6.01
N ARG A 510 2.02 22.79 -6.37
CA ARG A 510 3.14 23.53 -5.81
C ARG A 510 2.85 24.10 -4.42
N HIS A 511 1.58 24.05 -4.00
CA HIS A 511 1.13 24.54 -2.70
C HIS A 511 0.48 23.41 -1.86
N PRO A 512 1.24 22.35 -1.50
CA PRO A 512 0.72 21.26 -0.66
C PRO A 512 0.53 21.68 0.80
N GLU A 513 1.03 22.85 1.18
CA GLU A 513 1.21 23.27 2.58
C GLU A 513 -0.09 23.69 3.26
N GLU A 514 -1.13 24.01 2.50
CA GLU A 514 -2.41 24.49 3.03
C GLU A 514 -3.29 23.36 3.59
N LEU A 515 -3.05 22.11 3.19
CA LEU A 515 -3.71 20.95 3.77
C LEU A 515 -2.79 20.23 4.73
N LYS A 516 -3.09 20.31 6.01
CA LYS A 516 -2.45 19.42 6.98
C LYS A 516 -3.08 18.05 6.85
N ALA A 517 -2.36 17.13 6.26
CA ALA A 517 -2.72 15.71 6.23
C ALA A 517 -1.68 14.91 6.98
N ARG A 518 -2.13 13.90 7.71
CA ARG A 518 -1.26 12.89 8.30
C ARG A 518 -1.39 11.62 7.49
N VAL A 519 -0.26 11.07 7.06
CA VAL A 519 -0.20 9.79 6.36
C VAL A 519 0.28 8.73 7.33
N TYR A 520 -0.50 7.66 7.46
CA TYR A 520 -0.15 6.45 8.20
C TYR A 520 0.26 5.38 7.20
N VAL A 521 1.40 4.75 7.41
CA VAL A 521 1.86 3.63 6.60
C VAL A 521 1.66 2.36 7.41
N LYS A 522 0.68 1.57 7.01
CA LYS A 522 0.32 0.33 7.70
C LYS A 522 0.79 -0.87 6.91
N LYS A 523 1.23 -1.89 7.62
CA LYS A 523 1.50 -3.20 7.02
C LYS A 523 0.18 -3.81 6.57
N TRP A 524 0.12 -4.26 5.33
CA TRP A 524 -1.08 -4.86 4.77
C TRP A 524 -1.08 -6.36 5.03
N LEU A 525 -1.73 -6.78 6.09
CA LEU A 525 -1.85 -8.18 6.49
C LEU A 525 -3.01 -8.89 5.79
N SER A 526 -2.95 -10.21 5.74
CA SER A 526 -4.12 -11.05 5.49
C SER A 526 -5.09 -10.99 6.68
N VAL A 527 -6.34 -11.34 6.45
CA VAL A 527 -7.32 -11.44 7.55
C VAL A 527 -6.93 -12.61 8.44
N GLU A 528 -6.47 -12.33 9.66
CA GLU A 528 -6.42 -13.36 10.69
C GLU A 528 -7.82 -13.63 11.21
N HIS A 529 -8.25 -14.85 11.12
CA HIS A 529 -9.38 -15.30 11.90
C HIS A 529 -8.88 -15.76 13.27
N PRO A 530 -9.46 -15.27 14.36
CA PRO A 530 -9.05 -15.67 15.67
C PRO A 530 -9.21 -17.19 15.79
N ILE A 531 -8.12 -17.87 16.09
CA ILE A 531 -8.16 -19.28 16.49
C ILE A 531 -9.03 -19.34 17.72
N ILE A 532 -10.24 -19.82 17.58
CA ILE A 532 -11.08 -20.14 18.73
C ILE A 532 -10.54 -21.46 19.27
N TYR A 533 -9.70 -21.37 20.30
CA TYR A 533 -9.38 -22.53 21.11
C TYR A 533 -10.67 -22.94 21.84
N VAL A 534 -11.22 -24.07 21.48
CA VAL A 534 -12.27 -24.75 22.24
C VAL A 534 -11.63 -25.65 23.28
#